data_548f62d3a1da18bb068e286981b50eab
#
_entry.id   548f62d3a1da18bb068e286981b50eab
#
_cell.length_a   1.000
_cell.length_b   1.000
_cell.length_c   1.000
_cell.angle_alpha   90.00
_cell.angle_beta   90.00
_cell.angle_gamma   90.00
#
_symmetry.space_group_name_H-M   'P 1'
#
loop_
_entity.id
_entity.type
_entity.pdbx_description
1 polymer ?
#
loop_
_entity_poly.entity_id
_entity_poly.type
_entity_poly.pdbx_seq_one_letter_code
_entity_poly.pdbx_strand_id
1 'polypeptide(L)'
;KMKAFLLATASVALLAGGALAQDYSAPPTYGSVNLNAGFTPDPYTVSITSGGALRASNVSSSCRGWVANAPDYSVNYAAGGYNLTIGATSNSDTTLLVNGPNGEWYCDDDSGQGLNPLVQLNNPRSGRYDVWIGSYSEGDYAATTLSVSEIGATQGGSNVPNTNAPATFGSANLRAGFTPDPYTVNVTSGGTRSAAQMS
;
A
#
# COMPACT_ATOMS: atom_id res chain seq x y z
N LYS A 1 -39.82 -19.67 -65.01
CA LYS A 1 -39.58 -20.19 -63.66
C LYS A 1 -38.41 -19.42 -63.10
N MET A 2 -38.70 -18.40 -62.27
CA MET A 2 -37.65 -17.63 -61.54
C MET A 2 -37.32 -18.36 -60.26
N LYS A 3 -36.05 -18.68 -60.05
CA LYS A 3 -35.52 -19.21 -58.76
C LYS A 3 -35.09 -18.05 -57.87
N ALA A 4 -35.77 -17.87 -56.75
CA ALA A 4 -35.39 -16.93 -55.74
C ALA A 4 -34.22 -17.51 -54.94
N PHE A 5 -33.07 -16.79 -54.87
CA PHE A 5 -31.97 -17.07 -53.97
C PHE A 5 -32.22 -16.34 -52.66
N LEU A 6 -32.41 -17.09 -51.58
CA LEU A 6 -32.39 -16.55 -50.23
C LEU A 6 -30.94 -16.38 -49.76
N LEU A 7 -30.50 -15.15 -49.58
CA LEU A 7 -29.26 -14.86 -48.88
C LEU A 7 -29.53 -14.92 -47.36
N ALA A 8 -28.96 -15.90 -46.69
CA ALA A 8 -28.92 -15.95 -45.24
C ALA A 8 -27.80 -15.05 -44.74
N THR A 9 -28.16 -13.94 -44.11
CA THR A 9 -27.20 -13.08 -43.40
C THR A 9 -26.90 -13.68 -42.01
N ALA A 10 -25.71 -14.22 -41.84
CA ALA A 10 -25.22 -14.65 -40.53
C ALA A 10 -24.81 -13.41 -39.72
N SER A 11 -25.59 -13.08 -38.68
CA SER A 11 -25.22 -12.03 -37.73
C SER A 11 -24.18 -12.60 -36.77
N VAL A 12 -22.94 -12.14 -36.87
CA VAL A 12 -21.88 -12.40 -35.89
C VAL A 12 -22.11 -11.47 -34.71
N ALA A 13 -22.62 -12.01 -33.60
CA ALA A 13 -22.65 -11.29 -32.32
C ALA A 13 -21.20 -11.17 -31.78
N LEU A 14 -20.61 -9.99 -31.84
CA LEU A 14 -19.40 -9.68 -31.10
C LEU A 14 -19.76 -9.67 -29.61
N LEU A 15 -19.32 -10.70 -28.88
CA LEU A 15 -19.27 -10.66 -27.44
C LEU A 15 -18.13 -9.66 -27.07
N ALA A 16 -18.51 -8.43 -26.76
CA ALA A 16 -17.60 -7.50 -26.10
C ALA A 16 -17.31 -8.09 -24.71
N GLY A 17 -16.19 -8.80 -24.58
CA GLY A 17 -15.66 -9.19 -23.28
C GLY A 17 -15.34 -7.90 -22.53
N GLY A 18 -16.19 -7.55 -21.55
CA GLY A 18 -15.89 -6.45 -20.63
C GLY A 18 -14.55 -6.75 -19.94
N ALA A 19 -13.62 -5.82 -19.96
CA ALA A 19 -12.44 -5.89 -19.12
C ALA A 19 -12.91 -5.98 -17.66
N LEU A 20 -12.56 -7.06 -16.97
CA LEU A 20 -12.83 -7.18 -15.54
C LEU A 20 -11.88 -6.24 -14.82
N ALA A 21 -12.39 -5.13 -14.31
CA ALA A 21 -11.70 -4.27 -13.39
C ALA A 21 -11.83 -4.85 -11.97
N GLN A 22 -10.93 -4.46 -11.08
CA GLN A 22 -10.97 -4.85 -9.67
C GLN A 22 -12.28 -4.41 -9.02
N ASP A 23 -12.86 -5.29 -8.21
CA ASP A 23 -14.12 -5.02 -7.52
C ASP A 23 -13.86 -4.46 -6.12
N TYR A 24 -13.74 -3.13 -6.02
CA TYR A 24 -13.56 -2.42 -4.73
C TYR A 24 -14.81 -2.49 -3.84
N SER A 25 -15.95 -2.96 -4.34
CA SER A 25 -17.16 -3.18 -3.53
C SER A 25 -17.19 -4.54 -2.84
N ALA A 26 -16.35 -5.47 -3.28
CA ALA A 26 -16.24 -6.79 -2.68
C ALA A 26 -15.64 -6.71 -1.25
N PRO A 27 -16.01 -7.63 -0.36
CA PRO A 27 -15.37 -7.72 0.95
C PRO A 27 -13.86 -8.01 0.81
N PRO A 28 -13.00 -7.35 1.59
CA PRO A 28 -11.56 -7.60 1.56
C PRO A 28 -11.22 -9.00 2.09
N THR A 29 -10.28 -9.67 1.45
CA THR A 29 -9.91 -11.08 1.73
C THR A 29 -9.30 -11.25 3.12
N TYR A 30 -8.44 -10.33 3.55
CA TYR A 30 -7.71 -10.37 4.82
C TYR A 30 -8.30 -9.45 5.88
N GLY A 31 -9.49 -8.87 5.63
CA GLY A 31 -10.21 -8.06 6.59
C GLY A 31 -9.97 -6.55 6.45
N SER A 32 -10.31 -5.82 7.49
CA SER A 32 -10.23 -4.36 7.50
C SER A 32 -9.84 -3.82 8.88
N VAL A 33 -9.35 -2.56 8.89
CA VAL A 33 -9.02 -1.83 10.11
C VAL A 33 -9.61 -0.42 10.09
N ASN A 34 -9.92 0.11 11.28
CA ASN A 34 -10.23 1.53 11.47
C ASN A 34 -9.03 2.19 12.16
N LEU A 35 -8.40 3.14 11.48
CA LEU A 35 -7.26 3.91 11.99
C LEU A 35 -7.63 5.39 12.08
N ASN A 36 -7.28 6.02 13.19
CA ASN A 36 -7.39 7.46 13.35
C ASN A 36 -6.00 8.07 13.31
N ALA A 37 -5.87 9.29 12.85
CA ALA A 37 -4.60 10.00 12.88
C ALA A 37 -3.94 9.91 14.25
N GLY A 38 -2.65 9.57 14.27
CA GLY A 38 -1.89 9.26 15.48
C GLY A 38 -2.08 7.82 15.98
N PHE A 39 -2.54 6.89 15.14
CA PHE A 39 -2.74 5.48 15.52
C PHE A 39 -1.46 4.81 16.02
N THR A 40 -1.65 3.85 16.92
CA THR A 40 -0.58 2.98 17.42
C THR A 40 -1.05 1.53 17.44
N PRO A 41 -0.20 0.56 17.02
CA PRO A 41 1.20 0.74 16.58
C PRO A 41 1.28 1.44 15.21
N ASP A 42 2.35 2.20 15.00
CA ASP A 42 2.73 2.75 13.71
C ASP A 42 4.16 2.26 13.35
N PRO A 43 4.35 1.46 12.30
CA PRO A 43 3.35 1.05 11.32
C PRO A 43 2.33 0.03 11.85
N TYR A 44 1.10 0.13 11.35
CA TYR A 44 0.14 -0.97 11.43
C TYR A 44 0.46 -1.98 10.34
N THR A 45 0.53 -3.27 10.67
CA THR A 45 0.97 -4.31 9.73
C THR A 45 0.02 -5.49 9.66
N VAL A 46 -0.09 -6.09 8.46
CA VAL A 46 -0.88 -7.30 8.19
C VAL A 46 -0.09 -8.25 7.29
N SER A 47 -0.13 -9.53 7.60
CA SER A 47 0.42 -10.56 6.70
C SER A 47 -0.60 -10.93 5.62
N ILE A 48 -0.18 -10.89 4.37
CA ILE A 48 -0.99 -11.10 3.17
C ILE A 48 -0.19 -12.00 2.22
N THR A 49 -0.88 -12.74 1.36
CA THR A 49 -0.26 -13.40 0.21
C THR A 49 -0.51 -12.55 -1.02
N SER A 50 0.56 -12.10 -1.70
CA SER A 50 0.47 -11.27 -2.92
C SER A 50 -0.05 -12.06 -4.11
N GLY A 51 -0.48 -11.34 -5.15
CA GLY A 51 -0.80 -11.91 -6.45
C GLY A 51 -2.29 -12.04 -6.73
N GLY A 52 -2.60 -12.55 -7.90
CA GLY A 52 -3.96 -12.76 -8.37
C GLY A 52 -4.01 -13.08 -9.86
N ALA A 53 -5.22 -13.13 -10.40
CA ALA A 53 -5.48 -13.51 -11.79
C ALA A 53 -5.79 -12.33 -12.72
N LEU A 54 -5.94 -11.12 -12.19
CA LEU A 54 -6.30 -9.94 -12.97
C LEU A 54 -5.10 -9.02 -13.16
N ARG A 55 -4.95 -8.48 -14.35
CA ARG A 55 -3.91 -7.48 -14.62
C ARG A 55 -4.25 -6.16 -13.93
N ALA A 56 -3.32 -5.61 -13.18
CA ALA A 56 -3.43 -4.30 -12.57
C ALA A 56 -3.65 -3.19 -13.61
N SER A 57 -3.10 -3.35 -14.82
CA SER A 57 -3.31 -2.44 -15.95
C SER A 57 -4.76 -2.30 -16.42
N ASN A 58 -5.68 -3.14 -15.93
CA ASN A 58 -7.11 -3.00 -16.20
C ASN A 58 -7.72 -1.76 -15.51
N VAL A 59 -7.13 -1.28 -14.40
CA VAL A 59 -7.58 -0.04 -13.73
C VAL A 59 -6.88 1.21 -14.26
N SER A 60 -5.58 1.09 -14.57
CA SER A 60 -4.80 2.17 -15.18
C SER A 60 -3.61 1.58 -15.94
N SER A 61 -3.30 2.11 -17.10
CA SER A 61 -2.16 1.66 -17.91
C SER A 61 -0.79 1.85 -17.22
N SER A 62 -0.73 2.64 -16.17
CA SER A 62 0.47 2.82 -15.35
C SER A 62 0.66 1.73 -14.30
N CYS A 63 -0.43 1.03 -13.90
CA CYS A 63 -0.34 -0.02 -12.89
C CYS A 63 0.29 -1.29 -13.47
N ARG A 64 1.05 -2.00 -12.64
CA ARG A 64 1.81 -3.19 -12.99
C ARG A 64 1.36 -4.39 -12.18
N GLY A 65 1.68 -5.58 -12.68
CA GLY A 65 1.51 -6.84 -11.98
C GLY A 65 0.12 -7.45 -12.09
N TRP A 66 -0.11 -8.43 -11.22
CA TRP A 66 -1.27 -9.29 -11.18
C TRP A 66 -1.87 -9.29 -9.78
N VAL A 67 -3.15 -9.01 -9.68
CA VAL A 67 -3.87 -8.79 -8.42
C VAL A 67 -5.14 -9.60 -8.35
N ALA A 68 -5.69 -9.76 -7.14
CA ALA A 68 -6.99 -10.36 -6.91
C ALA A 68 -8.14 -9.48 -7.47
N ASN A 69 -9.34 -10.05 -7.60
CA ASN A 69 -10.54 -9.29 -7.95
C ASN A 69 -11.01 -8.41 -6.77
N ALA A 70 -11.17 -9.03 -5.59
CA ALA A 70 -11.51 -8.32 -4.36
C ALA A 70 -10.28 -7.67 -3.74
N PRO A 71 -10.44 -6.60 -2.93
CA PRO A 71 -9.33 -6.06 -2.14
C PRO A 71 -8.71 -7.13 -1.25
N ASP A 72 -7.42 -7.06 -1.05
CA ASP A 72 -6.77 -7.85 -0.02
C ASP A 72 -7.08 -7.32 1.37
N TYR A 73 -7.02 -6.00 1.52
CA TYR A 73 -7.29 -5.34 2.81
C TYR A 73 -7.98 -4.00 2.62
N SER A 74 -8.76 -3.56 3.62
CA SER A 74 -9.37 -2.23 3.62
C SER A 74 -8.97 -1.45 4.86
N VAL A 75 -8.56 -0.20 4.67
CA VAL A 75 -8.19 0.72 5.73
C VAL A 75 -9.21 1.85 5.77
N ASN A 76 -10.02 1.92 6.82
CA ASN A 76 -10.87 3.07 7.09
C ASN A 76 -10.06 4.07 7.92
N TYR A 77 -9.61 5.12 7.27
CA TYR A 77 -8.72 6.10 7.88
C TYR A 77 -9.43 7.42 8.18
N ALA A 78 -9.38 7.85 9.43
CA ALA A 78 -9.79 9.19 9.83
C ALA A 78 -8.56 10.09 9.83
N ALA A 79 -8.43 10.87 8.75
CA ALA A 79 -7.25 11.69 8.48
C ALA A 79 -7.10 12.85 9.49
N GLY A 80 -5.83 13.20 9.76
CA GLY A 80 -5.39 14.35 10.53
C GLY A 80 -4.36 15.17 9.75
N GLY A 81 -3.36 15.70 10.44
CA GLY A 81 -2.29 16.49 9.85
C GLY A 81 -1.09 15.68 9.31
N TYR A 82 -1.21 14.37 9.20
CA TYR A 82 -0.12 13.48 8.81
C TYR A 82 -0.29 13.00 7.37
N ASN A 83 0.83 12.69 6.70
CA ASN A 83 0.80 11.92 5.47
C ASN A 83 0.48 10.46 5.80
N LEU A 84 -0.08 9.74 4.83
CA LEU A 84 -0.33 8.30 4.96
C LEU A 84 0.53 7.56 3.94
N THR A 85 1.27 6.58 4.40
CA THR A 85 2.08 5.71 3.56
C THR A 85 1.53 4.29 3.65
N ILE A 86 1.29 3.69 2.50
CA ILE A 86 0.86 2.30 2.36
C ILE A 86 1.92 1.59 1.55
N GLY A 87 2.49 0.52 2.08
CA GLY A 87 3.55 -0.23 1.42
C GLY A 87 3.45 -1.72 1.65
N ALA A 88 4.17 -2.48 0.85
CA ALA A 88 4.29 -3.91 0.99
C ALA A 88 5.76 -4.32 1.07
N THR A 89 6.07 -5.34 1.86
CA THR A 89 7.41 -5.91 1.97
C THR A 89 7.37 -7.39 1.75
N SER A 90 8.16 -7.86 0.80
CA SER A 90 8.34 -9.27 0.45
C SER A 90 9.78 -9.54 0.04
N ASN A 91 10.15 -10.82 -0.03
CA ASN A 91 11.39 -11.25 -0.68
C ASN A 91 11.20 -11.45 -2.20
N SER A 92 9.97 -11.33 -2.69
CA SER A 92 9.61 -11.43 -4.11
C SER A 92 9.22 -10.05 -4.64
N ASP A 93 9.28 -9.90 -5.94
CA ASP A 93 8.84 -8.72 -6.67
C ASP A 93 7.32 -8.57 -6.58
N THR A 94 6.87 -7.52 -5.90
CA THR A 94 5.46 -7.29 -5.60
C THR A 94 5.00 -5.93 -6.09
N THR A 95 3.70 -5.78 -6.27
CA THR A 95 3.09 -4.53 -6.73
C THR A 95 1.97 -4.11 -5.77
N LEU A 96 1.62 -2.84 -5.79
CA LEU A 96 0.61 -2.26 -4.92
C LEU A 96 -0.40 -1.45 -5.72
N LEU A 97 -1.69 -1.71 -5.48
CA LEU A 97 -2.78 -0.86 -5.92
C LEU A 97 -3.54 -0.37 -4.70
N VAL A 98 -3.93 0.89 -4.71
CA VAL A 98 -4.78 1.48 -3.69
C VAL A 98 -5.89 2.27 -4.36
N ASN A 99 -7.14 1.98 -4.01
CA ASN A 99 -8.29 2.80 -4.37
C ASN A 99 -8.65 3.68 -3.18
N GLY A 100 -8.57 4.98 -3.36
CA GLY A 100 -8.81 5.96 -2.30
C GLY A 100 -10.28 6.36 -2.15
N PRO A 101 -10.62 7.12 -1.09
CA PRO A 101 -12.01 7.54 -0.79
C PRO A 101 -12.67 8.40 -1.87
N ASN A 102 -11.89 9.00 -2.74
CA ASN A 102 -12.34 9.81 -3.88
C ASN A 102 -12.45 9.01 -5.18
N GLY A 103 -12.22 7.69 -5.14
CA GLY A 103 -12.20 6.80 -6.30
C GLY A 103 -10.92 6.88 -7.13
N GLU A 104 -9.90 7.62 -6.68
CA GLU A 104 -8.59 7.65 -7.34
C GLU A 104 -7.81 6.37 -7.10
N TRP A 105 -7.10 5.94 -8.13
CA TRP A 105 -6.21 4.80 -8.07
C TRP A 105 -4.77 5.24 -7.98
N TYR A 106 -4.07 4.65 -7.02
CA TYR A 106 -2.63 4.82 -6.83
C TYR A 106 -1.98 3.46 -7.04
N CYS A 107 -0.90 3.43 -7.80
CA CYS A 107 -0.18 2.21 -8.11
C CYS A 107 1.31 2.43 -7.96
N ASP A 108 1.98 1.42 -7.47
CA ASP A 108 3.44 1.40 -7.38
C ASP A 108 3.96 -0.03 -7.46
N ASP A 109 5.23 -0.18 -7.89
CA ASP A 109 5.92 -1.46 -7.91
C ASP A 109 7.28 -1.41 -7.17
N ASP A 110 8.07 -0.35 -7.32
CA ASP A 110 9.48 -0.32 -6.88
C ASP A 110 9.89 0.91 -6.06
N SER A 111 8.94 1.75 -5.61
CA SER A 111 9.31 2.98 -4.86
C SER A 111 9.72 2.70 -3.41
N GLY A 112 9.56 1.48 -2.93
CA GLY A 112 10.04 1.01 -1.63
C GLY A 112 11.49 0.51 -1.67
N GLN A 113 11.84 -0.36 -0.74
CA GLN A 113 13.17 -0.97 -0.73
C GLN A 113 13.23 -2.19 -1.65
N GLY A 114 14.23 -2.24 -2.52
CA GLY A 114 14.41 -3.34 -3.48
C GLY A 114 13.30 -3.31 -4.53
N LEU A 115 12.60 -4.43 -4.70
CA LEU A 115 11.46 -4.59 -5.60
C LEU A 115 10.13 -4.57 -4.82
N ASN A 116 10.03 -3.69 -3.84
CA ASN A 116 8.85 -3.56 -3.01
C ASN A 116 8.13 -2.22 -3.26
N PRO A 117 6.80 -2.24 -3.34
CA PRO A 117 6.01 -1.06 -3.66
C PRO A 117 5.74 -0.17 -2.45
N LEU A 118 5.57 1.13 -2.72
CA LEU A 118 5.24 2.13 -1.73
C LEU A 118 4.38 3.25 -2.32
N VAL A 119 3.18 3.44 -1.79
CA VAL A 119 2.31 4.58 -2.10
C VAL A 119 2.35 5.56 -0.94
N GLN A 120 2.74 6.80 -1.24
CA GLN A 120 2.72 7.90 -0.28
C GLN A 120 1.62 8.90 -0.63
N LEU A 121 0.70 9.11 0.30
CA LEU A 121 -0.42 10.02 0.17
C LEU A 121 -0.14 11.27 1.00
N ASN A 122 0.10 12.39 0.32
CA ASN A 122 0.25 13.69 0.96
C ASN A 122 -1.15 14.28 1.19
N ASN A 123 -1.44 14.71 2.42
CA ASN A 123 -2.76 15.20 2.82
C ASN A 123 -3.89 14.19 2.49
N PRO A 124 -3.82 12.96 3.04
CA PRO A 124 -4.81 11.94 2.78
C PRO A 124 -6.20 12.40 3.20
N ARG A 125 -7.22 11.95 2.48
CA ARG A 125 -8.61 12.20 2.85
C ARG A 125 -9.08 11.18 3.87
N SER A 126 -10.00 11.55 4.75
CA SER A 126 -10.72 10.57 5.56
C SER A 126 -11.61 9.70 4.68
N GLY A 127 -11.66 8.41 4.97
CA GLY A 127 -12.47 7.44 4.26
C GLY A 127 -11.80 6.10 4.10
N ARG A 128 -12.37 5.28 3.21
CA ARG A 128 -11.91 3.92 2.96
C ARG A 128 -10.85 3.92 1.87
N TYR A 129 -9.77 3.20 2.14
CA TYR A 129 -8.71 2.86 1.20
C TYR A 129 -8.73 1.35 1.00
N ASP A 130 -9.01 0.90 -0.22
CA ASP A 130 -8.96 -0.50 -0.58
C ASP A 130 -7.61 -0.82 -1.20
N VAL A 131 -6.98 -1.89 -0.71
CA VAL A 131 -5.59 -2.24 -0.98
C VAL A 131 -5.53 -3.62 -1.64
N TRP A 132 -4.81 -3.71 -2.76
CA TRP A 132 -4.43 -4.96 -3.42
C TRP A 132 -2.92 -5.06 -3.44
N ILE A 133 -2.39 -6.21 -3.03
CA ILE A 133 -0.98 -6.53 -3.14
C ILE A 133 -0.80 -7.56 -4.24
N GLY A 134 -0.27 -7.10 -5.35
CA GLY A 134 -0.01 -7.92 -6.52
C GLY A 134 1.37 -8.55 -6.51
N SER A 135 1.57 -9.47 -7.44
CA SER A 135 2.89 -9.95 -7.85
C SER A 135 3.23 -9.38 -9.22
N TYR A 136 4.49 -9.02 -9.44
CA TYR A 136 4.90 -8.47 -10.73
C TYR A 136 4.68 -9.47 -11.87
N SER A 137 4.98 -10.75 -11.61
CA SER A 137 4.81 -11.84 -12.56
C SER A 137 3.50 -12.60 -12.33
N GLU A 138 2.89 -13.06 -13.42
CA GLU A 138 1.68 -13.87 -13.38
C GLU A 138 1.92 -15.21 -12.67
N GLY A 139 1.01 -15.56 -11.77
CA GLY A 139 1.06 -16.84 -11.05
C GLY A 139 2.04 -16.86 -9.89
N ASP A 140 2.77 -15.80 -9.63
CA ASP A 140 3.57 -15.67 -8.42
C ASP A 140 2.68 -15.30 -7.24
N TYR A 141 2.91 -16.01 -6.13
CA TYR A 141 2.24 -15.76 -4.85
C TYR A 141 3.31 -15.77 -3.76
N ALA A 142 3.44 -14.67 -3.04
CA ALA A 142 4.50 -14.53 -2.05
C ALA A 142 3.94 -14.06 -0.71
N ALA A 143 4.53 -14.57 0.37
CA ALA A 143 4.29 -14.04 1.69
C ALA A 143 4.76 -12.58 1.75
N THR A 144 3.86 -11.69 2.11
CA THR A 144 4.04 -10.25 2.05
C THR A 144 3.50 -9.61 3.32
N THR A 145 4.16 -8.58 3.79
CA THR A 145 3.68 -7.74 4.89
C THR A 145 3.18 -6.42 4.33
N LEU A 146 1.87 -6.17 4.42
CA LEU A 146 1.28 -4.85 4.24
C LEU A 146 1.65 -3.97 5.44
N SER A 147 2.03 -2.74 5.20
CA SER A 147 2.26 -1.73 6.24
C SER A 147 1.50 -0.44 5.92
N VAL A 148 0.91 0.15 6.95
CA VAL A 148 0.25 1.47 6.92
C VAL A 148 0.91 2.34 7.98
N SER A 149 1.39 3.52 7.61
CA SER A 149 2.18 4.38 8.51
C SER A 149 1.95 5.86 8.24
N GLU A 150 1.94 6.66 9.30
CA GLU A 150 1.92 8.13 9.23
C GLU A 150 3.31 8.74 9.39
N ILE A 151 4.22 8.01 10.03
CA ILE A 151 5.61 8.47 10.25
C ILE A 151 6.53 8.16 9.08
N GLY A 152 5.97 7.69 7.99
CA GLY A 152 6.66 7.29 6.76
C GLY A 152 6.98 5.80 6.73
N ALA A 153 7.36 5.31 5.54
CA ALA A 153 7.67 3.91 5.38
C ALA A 153 8.86 3.52 6.25
N THR A 154 8.62 2.66 7.21
CA THR A 154 9.66 1.81 7.78
C THR A 154 10.05 0.69 6.80
N GLN A 155 9.66 0.84 5.55
CA GLN A 155 10.19 0.08 4.43
C GLN A 155 11.64 0.49 4.29
N GLY A 156 12.56 -0.34 4.67
CA GLY A 156 14.00 -0.11 4.75
C GLY A 156 14.65 0.59 3.55
N GLY A 157 14.30 1.83 3.28
CA GLY A 157 14.66 2.55 2.08
C GLY A 157 15.16 3.97 2.25
N SER A 158 15.22 4.52 3.44
CA SER A 158 16.08 5.67 3.68
C SER A 158 17.13 5.27 4.70
N ASN A 159 18.39 5.26 4.30
CA ASN A 159 19.50 5.12 5.24
C ASN A 159 19.59 6.32 6.20
N VAL A 160 18.77 7.35 5.99
CA VAL A 160 18.71 8.54 6.82
C VAL A 160 17.61 8.36 7.87
N PRO A 161 17.91 8.57 9.17
CA PRO A 161 16.90 8.59 10.21
C PRO A 161 15.84 9.66 9.93
N ASN A 162 14.56 9.35 10.17
CA ASN A 162 13.50 10.35 10.08
C ASN A 162 13.61 11.33 11.25
N THR A 163 14.17 12.49 10.99
CA THR A 163 14.35 13.54 12.00
C THR A 163 13.04 14.23 12.39
N ASN A 164 11.97 14.01 11.66
CA ASN A 164 10.63 14.55 11.94
C ASN A 164 9.75 13.56 12.72
N ALA A 165 10.20 12.32 12.90
CA ALA A 165 9.47 11.35 13.70
C ALA A 165 9.46 11.77 15.18
N PRO A 166 8.35 11.53 15.90
CA PRO A 166 8.33 11.76 17.35
C PRO A 166 9.40 10.91 18.03
N ALA A 167 10.02 11.48 19.05
CA ALA A 167 11.02 10.76 19.82
C ALA A 167 10.40 9.56 20.54
N THR A 168 10.92 8.36 20.30
CA THR A 168 10.39 7.09 20.85
C THR A 168 10.35 7.07 22.39
N PHE A 169 11.32 7.68 23.01
CA PHE A 169 11.47 7.71 24.47
C PHE A 169 11.12 9.08 25.08
N GLY A 170 10.40 9.92 24.33
CA GLY A 170 9.98 11.25 24.75
C GLY A 170 10.99 12.34 24.46
N SER A 171 10.71 13.54 24.92
CA SER A 171 11.56 14.72 24.78
C SER A 171 11.69 15.44 26.11
N ALA A 172 12.81 16.13 26.32
CA ALA A 172 13.03 16.98 27.48
C ALA A 172 13.40 18.39 27.06
N ASN A 173 12.77 19.38 27.68
CA ASN A 173 13.11 20.79 27.50
C ASN A 173 14.01 21.22 28.67
N LEU A 174 15.31 21.25 28.41
CA LEU A 174 16.30 21.63 29.40
C LEU A 174 16.68 23.12 29.24
N ARG A 175 16.81 23.85 30.37
CA ARG A 175 17.28 25.22 30.40
C ARG A 175 18.58 25.27 31.20
N ALA A 176 19.37 26.31 31.03
CA ALA A 176 20.57 26.50 31.80
C ALA A 176 20.26 26.40 33.33
N GLY A 177 21.05 25.61 34.05
CA GLY A 177 20.83 25.34 35.46
C GLY A 177 19.71 24.33 35.77
N PHE A 178 19.34 23.46 34.83
CA PHE A 178 18.36 22.41 35.08
C PHE A 178 18.80 21.45 36.19
N THR A 179 17.81 20.92 36.88
CA THR A 179 18.00 19.87 37.92
C THR A 179 16.98 18.74 37.68
N PRO A 180 17.36 17.46 37.87
CA PRO A 180 18.71 17.00 38.27
C PRO A 180 19.75 17.16 37.15
N ASP A 181 20.98 17.37 37.52
CA ASP A 181 22.12 17.36 36.62
C ASP A 181 23.13 16.29 37.12
N PRO A 182 23.39 15.21 36.36
CA PRO A 182 22.91 14.96 34.99
C PRO A 182 21.43 14.56 34.91
N TYR A 183 20.74 15.02 33.84
CA TYR A 183 19.44 14.52 33.46
C TYR A 183 19.58 13.17 32.75
N THR A 184 18.96 12.11 33.27
CA THR A 184 19.12 10.75 32.75
C THR A 184 17.79 10.17 32.26
N VAL A 185 17.83 9.46 31.12
CA VAL A 185 16.70 8.73 30.55
C VAL A 185 17.15 7.31 30.24
N ASN A 186 16.34 6.34 30.63
CA ASN A 186 16.57 4.96 30.24
C ASN A 186 16.04 4.74 28.82
N VAL A 187 16.91 4.30 27.92
CA VAL A 187 16.56 3.97 26.56
C VAL A 187 17.01 2.56 26.22
N THR A 188 16.22 1.87 25.39
CA THR A 188 16.65 0.58 24.85
C THR A 188 17.46 0.82 23.60
N SER A 189 18.73 0.36 23.62
CA SER A 189 19.60 0.45 22.46
C SER A 189 19.23 -0.63 21.43
N GLY A 190 19.51 -0.34 20.16
CA GLY A 190 19.32 -1.26 19.05
C GLY A 190 18.44 -0.68 17.98
N GLY A 191 18.26 -1.47 16.96
CA GLY A 191 17.49 -1.11 15.76
C GLY A 191 17.87 -2.04 14.62
N THR A 192 17.15 -1.95 13.55
CA THR A 192 17.36 -2.78 12.34
C THR A 192 18.32 -2.14 11.34
N ARG A 193 18.83 -0.94 11.63
CA ARG A 193 19.71 -0.17 10.74
C ARG A 193 21.13 -0.08 11.30
N SER A 194 22.11 -0.21 10.41
CA SER A 194 23.51 0.03 10.72
C SER A 194 23.85 1.53 10.60
N ALA A 195 24.59 2.08 11.57
CA ALA A 195 25.07 3.45 11.50
C ALA A 195 25.95 3.71 10.25
N ALA A 196 26.66 2.69 9.75
CA ALA A 196 27.45 2.77 8.52
C ALA A 196 26.59 3.00 7.25
N GLN A 197 25.28 2.75 7.31
CA GLN A 197 24.36 3.00 6.20
C GLN A 197 23.82 4.43 6.18
N MET A 198 24.21 5.25 7.15
CA MET A 198 23.73 6.63 7.33
C MET A 198 24.75 7.70 6.91
N SER A 199 25.92 7.27 6.38
CA SER A 199 27.02 8.13 5.92
C SER A 199 26.98 8.35 4.40
#